data_8124fe3ddfc604f4055c9af923fec0fb
#
_entry.id   8124fe3ddfc604f4055c9af923fec0fb
#
_cell.length_a   1.000
_cell.length_b   1.000
_cell.length_c   1.000
_cell.angle_alpha   90.00
_cell.angle_beta   90.00
_cell.angle_gamma   90.00
#
_symmetry.space_group_name_H-M   'P 1'
#
loop_
_entity.id
_entity.type
_entity.pdbx_description
1 polymer ?
#
loop_
_entity_poly.entity_id
_entity_poly.type
_entity_poly.pdbx_seq_one_letter_code
_entity_poly.pdbx_strand_id
1 'polypeptide(L)'
;EFIGFMRGLFNAAFKTNPYLERAVMTGITRVSKESVFSDLNNLAVITTTSEQYADCFGFTEEEVFSALDAFGMSEKKQIVKQWYDGFIFGQRRDIYNPWSITNYLKEKKLKPYWAATSSNALISKLIQTASADMKKQMERLLNGELITVSFDEQGVFSQLEQDESAIWSLLVASGYLKVEDVEYRGMTLEPWYHLDITNLETVSMFSNMFKGWFAPVASNYNEFIRALLEGNVKAMNLYMNDVALATFSSFDVGKYVSERTQPERFYHGFVLGLLIEIRDRYDVRSNRESGFGRYDVMLLPKSKRDNAIILEVKVREPDSEKTLEDTVESALDQIIEKKYDAELLALGITQERIRHYGFAFEGKKVLIG
;
A
#
# COMPACT_ATOMS: atom_id res chain seq x y z
N GLU A 1 -30.40 18.23 -0.57
CA GLU A 1 -31.50 18.15 0.47
C GLU A 1 -30.99 17.47 1.75
N PHE A 2 -30.44 16.28 1.71
CA PHE A 2 -29.97 15.53 2.89
C PHE A 2 -28.93 16.30 3.72
N ILE A 3 -27.93 16.90 3.09
CA ILE A 3 -26.89 17.71 3.77
C ILE A 3 -27.52 18.90 4.50
N GLY A 4 -28.44 19.59 3.86
CA GLY A 4 -29.19 20.72 4.48
C GLY A 4 -30.02 20.28 5.70
N PHE A 5 -30.64 19.13 5.63
CA PHE A 5 -31.38 18.54 6.76
C PHE A 5 -30.45 18.22 7.92
N MET A 6 -29.31 17.52 7.67
CA MET A 6 -28.32 17.17 8.70
C MET A 6 -27.73 18.42 9.35
N ARG A 7 -27.41 19.44 8.56
CA ARG A 7 -26.96 20.73 9.05
C ARG A 7 -27.97 21.39 10.01
N GLY A 8 -29.22 21.43 9.60
CA GLY A 8 -30.31 21.96 10.46
C GLY A 8 -30.47 21.17 11.75
N LEU A 9 -30.44 19.84 11.67
CA LEU A 9 -30.50 18.95 12.81
C LEU A 9 -29.36 19.18 13.80
N PHE A 10 -28.11 19.22 13.30
CA PHE A 10 -26.94 19.41 14.16
C PHE A 10 -26.89 20.81 14.76
N ASN A 11 -27.27 21.84 14.02
CA ASN A 11 -27.39 23.18 14.58
C ASN A 11 -28.41 23.26 15.70
N ALA A 12 -29.58 22.68 15.51
CA ALA A 12 -30.63 22.66 16.55
C ALA A 12 -30.18 21.81 17.76
N ALA A 13 -29.53 20.66 17.54
CA ALA A 13 -29.14 19.77 18.62
C ALA A 13 -27.92 20.29 19.40
N PHE A 14 -26.91 20.85 18.75
CA PHE A 14 -25.59 21.09 19.35
C PHE A 14 -25.26 22.57 19.55
N LYS A 15 -25.82 23.49 18.77
CA LYS A 15 -25.51 24.91 18.88
C LYS A 15 -26.52 25.72 19.63
N THR A 16 -27.79 25.47 19.39
CA THR A 16 -28.89 26.30 19.92
C THR A 16 -29.72 25.63 21.01
N ASN A 17 -29.34 24.44 21.44
CA ASN A 17 -30.05 23.69 22.46
C ASN A 17 -29.63 24.16 23.88
N PRO A 18 -30.49 24.86 24.61
CA PRO A 18 -30.16 25.37 25.94
C PRO A 18 -30.09 24.27 27.01
N TYR A 19 -30.55 23.07 26.71
CA TYR A 19 -30.57 21.92 27.61
C TYR A 19 -29.38 20.99 27.41
N LEU A 20 -28.55 21.24 26.40
CA LEU A 20 -27.37 20.41 26.11
C LEU A 20 -26.20 20.81 27.01
N GLU A 21 -25.78 19.90 27.90
CA GLU A 21 -24.59 20.10 28.71
C GLU A 21 -23.32 19.66 27.99
N ARG A 22 -23.33 18.49 27.39
CA ARG A 22 -22.19 17.90 26.64
C ARG A 22 -22.68 17.07 25.48
N ALA A 23 -21.87 16.99 24.42
CA ALA A 23 -22.10 16.10 23.29
C ALA A 23 -20.79 15.54 22.79
N VAL A 24 -20.83 14.28 22.32
CA VAL A 24 -19.71 13.62 21.63
C VAL A 24 -20.26 13.11 20.30
N MET A 25 -19.56 13.47 19.22
CA MET A 25 -19.80 12.90 17.90
C MET A 25 -18.57 12.08 17.52
N THR A 26 -18.79 10.91 16.96
CA THR A 26 -17.71 10.03 16.49
C THR A 26 -17.99 9.56 15.08
N GLY A 27 -16.92 9.30 14.34
CA GLY A 27 -16.95 8.79 12.96
C GLY A 27 -15.54 8.42 12.49
N ILE A 28 -15.44 7.75 11.35
CA ILE A 28 -14.16 7.32 10.77
C ILE A 28 -13.33 8.53 10.32
N THR A 29 -13.99 9.52 9.73
CA THR A 29 -13.37 10.76 9.27
C THR A 29 -14.37 11.92 9.39
N ARG A 30 -13.86 13.13 9.39
CA ARG A 30 -14.70 14.34 9.34
C ARG A 30 -15.28 14.49 7.93
N VAL A 31 -16.57 14.19 7.79
CA VAL A 31 -17.23 14.02 6.49
C VAL A 31 -17.36 15.32 5.67
N SER A 32 -17.02 16.46 6.17
CA SER A 32 -17.09 17.66 5.33
C SER A 32 -16.59 18.93 6.01
N LYS A 33 -15.68 19.58 5.34
CA LYS A 33 -15.28 20.96 5.63
C LYS A 33 -16.40 21.94 5.27
N GLU A 34 -17.32 21.57 4.36
CA GLU A 34 -18.09 22.57 3.65
C GLU A 34 -19.51 22.83 4.13
N SER A 35 -20.17 21.95 4.83
CA SER A 35 -21.57 22.30 5.09
C SER A 35 -22.21 21.74 6.34
N VAL A 36 -21.90 20.53 6.77
CA VAL A 36 -22.63 19.92 7.90
C VAL A 36 -22.19 20.52 9.23
N PHE A 37 -20.91 20.85 9.37
CA PHE A 37 -20.33 21.38 10.61
C PHE A 37 -19.88 22.85 10.53
N SER A 38 -20.02 23.51 9.39
CA SER A 38 -19.54 24.89 9.20
C SER A 38 -20.15 25.89 10.16
N ASP A 39 -21.34 25.61 10.63
CA ASP A 39 -22.06 26.47 11.59
C ASP A 39 -21.78 26.10 13.06
N LEU A 40 -21.07 25.00 13.32
CA LEU A 40 -20.71 24.56 14.66
C LEU A 40 -19.27 25.02 14.96
N ASN A 41 -19.11 26.24 15.43
CA ASN A 41 -17.82 26.84 15.76
C ASN A 41 -17.29 26.51 17.17
N ASN A 42 -18.02 25.68 17.92
CA ASN A 42 -17.68 25.24 19.28
C ASN A 42 -17.22 23.78 19.36
N LEU A 43 -16.93 23.16 18.22
CA LEU A 43 -16.43 21.78 18.17
C LEU A 43 -14.95 21.71 18.50
N ALA A 44 -14.59 20.88 19.46
CA ALA A 44 -13.22 20.38 19.61
C ALA A 44 -13.07 19.14 18.72
N VAL A 45 -12.21 19.23 17.71
CA VAL A 45 -11.94 18.12 16.78
C VAL A 45 -10.73 17.35 17.26
N ILE A 46 -10.93 16.09 17.58
CA ILE A 46 -9.88 15.17 18.02
C ILE A 46 -9.64 14.17 16.90
N THR A 47 -8.39 14.08 16.45
CA THR A 47 -7.93 13.15 15.40
C THR A 47 -6.97 12.13 16.00
N THR A 48 -6.48 11.21 15.19
CA THR A 48 -5.48 10.22 15.62
C THR A 48 -4.15 10.86 16.03
N THR A 49 -3.84 12.07 15.55
CA THR A 49 -2.63 12.81 15.94
C THR A 49 -2.81 13.69 17.18
N SER A 50 -4.01 13.76 17.74
CA SER A 50 -4.31 14.57 18.93
C SER A 50 -3.83 13.89 20.22
N GLU A 51 -3.20 14.67 21.12
CA GLU A 51 -2.79 14.19 22.44
C GLU A 51 -3.98 13.95 23.39
N GLN A 52 -5.05 14.70 23.20
CA GLN A 52 -6.23 14.62 24.04
C GLN A 52 -6.99 13.32 23.76
N TYR A 53 -7.32 12.56 24.80
CA TYR A 53 -8.00 11.26 24.76
C TYR A 53 -7.24 10.14 24.03
N ALA A 54 -5.91 10.25 23.94
CA ALA A 54 -5.08 9.28 23.21
C ALA A 54 -5.14 7.84 23.77
N ASP A 55 -5.51 7.67 25.04
CA ASP A 55 -5.67 6.38 25.73
C ASP A 55 -7.14 5.96 25.94
N CYS A 56 -8.10 6.76 25.42
CA CYS A 56 -9.52 6.49 25.61
C CYS A 56 -10.13 5.56 24.55
N PHE A 57 -9.41 5.30 23.47
CA PHE A 57 -9.85 4.48 22.36
C PHE A 57 -8.83 3.38 22.07
N GLY A 58 -9.33 2.15 21.88
CA GLY A 58 -8.47 0.97 21.75
C GLY A 58 -8.16 0.33 23.09
N PHE A 59 -7.40 -0.77 23.06
CA PHE A 59 -6.81 -1.39 24.24
C PHE A 59 -5.34 -1.05 24.33
N THR A 60 -4.86 -0.77 25.55
CA THR A 60 -3.42 -0.61 25.82
C THR A 60 -2.71 -1.96 25.85
N GLU A 61 -1.39 -1.97 25.72
CA GLU A 61 -0.59 -3.19 25.80
C GLU A 61 -0.79 -3.90 27.16
N GLU A 62 -0.88 -3.14 28.24
CA GLU A 62 -1.09 -3.68 29.59
C GLU A 62 -2.43 -4.42 29.69
N GLU A 63 -3.49 -3.85 29.13
CA GLU A 63 -4.82 -4.49 29.09
C GLU A 63 -4.83 -5.76 28.26
N VAL A 64 -4.21 -5.70 27.06
CA VAL A 64 -4.10 -6.86 26.16
C VAL A 64 -3.28 -7.98 26.80
N PHE A 65 -2.14 -7.65 27.41
CA PHE A 65 -1.29 -8.67 28.04
C PHE A 65 -1.94 -9.28 29.27
N SER A 66 -2.64 -8.45 30.06
CA SER A 66 -3.43 -8.95 31.19
C SER A 66 -4.56 -9.89 30.74
N ALA A 67 -5.25 -9.55 29.64
CA ALA A 67 -6.27 -10.41 29.07
C ALA A 67 -5.69 -11.73 28.55
N LEU A 68 -4.54 -11.70 27.86
CA LEU A 68 -3.85 -12.90 27.40
C LEU A 68 -3.46 -13.82 28.58
N ASP A 69 -2.97 -13.25 29.68
CA ASP A 69 -2.65 -14.00 30.89
C ASP A 69 -3.91 -14.65 31.48
N ALA A 70 -5.01 -13.91 31.58
CA ALA A 70 -6.28 -14.40 32.11
C ALA A 70 -6.88 -15.54 31.24
N PHE A 71 -6.63 -15.54 29.93
CA PHE A 71 -7.07 -16.58 28.99
C PHE A 71 -6.06 -17.74 28.86
N GLY A 72 -4.96 -17.75 29.63
CA GLY A 72 -3.94 -18.79 29.59
C GLY A 72 -3.11 -18.79 28.31
N MET A 73 -2.84 -17.60 27.76
CA MET A 73 -2.10 -17.42 26.50
C MET A 73 -0.89 -16.50 26.67
N SER A 74 -0.25 -16.52 27.84
CA SER A 74 0.91 -15.64 28.15
C SER A 74 2.05 -15.79 27.15
N GLU A 75 2.26 -16.98 26.61
CA GLU A 75 3.30 -17.27 25.61
C GLU A 75 2.99 -16.68 24.23
N LYS A 76 1.79 -16.18 24.01
CA LYS A 76 1.36 -15.57 22.74
C LYS A 76 1.55 -14.06 22.68
N LYS A 77 1.97 -13.40 23.76
CA LYS A 77 2.11 -11.94 23.83
C LYS A 77 2.89 -11.37 22.64
N GLN A 78 4.04 -11.95 22.34
CA GLN A 78 4.91 -11.45 21.27
C GLN A 78 4.27 -11.55 19.89
N ILE A 79 3.61 -12.67 19.57
CA ILE A 79 2.97 -12.85 18.26
C ILE A 79 1.71 -12.00 18.13
N VAL A 80 0.97 -11.79 19.23
CA VAL A 80 -0.20 -10.90 19.27
C VAL A 80 0.23 -9.46 19.07
N LYS A 81 1.35 -9.04 19.69
CA LYS A 81 1.95 -7.72 19.47
C LYS A 81 2.29 -7.52 17.99
N GLN A 82 2.99 -8.43 17.36
CA GLN A 82 3.35 -8.33 15.94
C GLN A 82 2.14 -8.22 15.00
N TRP A 83 1.03 -8.88 15.35
CA TRP A 83 -0.16 -8.94 14.49
C TRP A 83 -1.11 -7.77 14.66
N TYR A 84 -1.33 -7.30 15.88
CA TYR A 84 -2.45 -6.42 16.21
C TYR A 84 -2.06 -5.10 16.88
N ASP A 85 -0.82 -4.97 17.32
CA ASP A 85 -0.30 -3.71 17.84
C ASP A 85 -0.02 -2.71 16.71
N GLY A 86 0.14 -1.44 17.04
CA GLY A 86 0.69 -0.44 16.13
C GLY A 86 -0.17 0.79 15.92
N PHE A 87 -1.36 0.88 16.52
CA PHE A 87 -2.10 2.14 16.50
C PHE A 87 -1.38 3.16 17.38
N ILE A 88 -1.23 4.38 16.85
CA ILE A 88 -0.63 5.52 17.54
C ILE A 88 -1.68 6.63 17.60
N PHE A 89 -1.97 7.10 18.81
CA PHE A 89 -2.84 8.23 19.05
C PHE A 89 -2.07 9.32 19.81
N GLY A 90 -1.82 10.46 19.16
CA GLY A 90 -0.89 11.47 19.67
C GLY A 90 0.48 10.85 19.93
N GLN A 91 0.97 10.95 21.17
CA GLN A 91 2.22 10.32 21.61
C GLN A 91 2.02 8.90 22.21
N ARG A 92 0.77 8.45 22.35
CA ARG A 92 0.48 7.14 22.92
C ARG A 92 0.67 6.07 21.86
N ARG A 93 1.61 5.16 22.12
CA ARG A 93 1.93 3.99 21.29
C ARG A 93 1.36 2.73 21.91
N ASP A 94 1.51 1.62 21.20
CA ASP A 94 1.12 0.27 21.66
C ASP A 94 -0.39 0.19 21.96
N ILE A 95 -1.20 0.72 21.05
CA ILE A 95 -2.66 0.63 21.09
C ILE A 95 -3.15 -0.43 20.13
N TYR A 96 -4.09 -1.24 20.57
CA TYR A 96 -4.64 -2.38 19.86
C TYR A 96 -6.10 -2.18 19.49
N ASN A 97 -6.52 -2.68 18.34
CA ASN A 97 -7.92 -2.66 17.96
C ASN A 97 -8.73 -3.64 18.83
N PRO A 98 -9.77 -3.17 19.57
CA PRO A 98 -10.55 -4.01 20.47
C PRO A 98 -11.25 -5.18 19.76
N TRP A 99 -11.71 -4.96 18.52
CA TRP A 99 -12.37 -6.01 17.74
C TRP A 99 -11.42 -7.17 17.43
N SER A 100 -10.20 -6.86 17.01
CA SER A 100 -9.18 -7.86 16.69
C SER A 100 -8.77 -8.66 17.92
N ILE A 101 -8.51 -7.97 19.04
CA ILE A 101 -8.12 -8.62 20.29
C ILE A 101 -9.24 -9.50 20.84
N THR A 102 -10.48 -8.99 20.91
CA THR A 102 -11.63 -9.74 21.42
C THR A 102 -11.88 -11.01 20.61
N ASN A 103 -11.81 -10.93 19.27
CA ASN A 103 -11.98 -12.09 18.41
C ASN A 103 -10.81 -13.07 18.50
N TYR A 104 -9.56 -12.56 18.61
CA TYR A 104 -8.39 -13.41 18.82
C TYR A 104 -8.50 -14.21 20.14
N LEU A 105 -8.87 -13.57 21.23
CA LEU A 105 -9.07 -14.22 22.53
C LEU A 105 -10.13 -15.34 22.43
N LYS A 106 -11.20 -15.10 21.68
CA LYS A 106 -12.29 -16.06 21.45
C LYS A 106 -11.87 -17.23 20.57
N GLU A 107 -11.23 -16.95 19.42
CA GLU A 107 -10.96 -17.96 18.39
C GLU A 107 -9.58 -18.61 18.52
N LYS A 108 -8.63 -17.92 19.18
CA LYS A 108 -7.22 -18.33 19.36
C LYS A 108 -6.50 -18.57 18.03
N LYS A 109 -6.88 -17.86 16.98
CA LYS A 109 -6.30 -17.94 15.64
C LYS A 109 -5.86 -16.56 15.18
N LEU A 110 -4.66 -16.47 14.62
CA LEU A 110 -4.16 -15.25 13.99
C LEU A 110 -4.80 -15.10 12.60
N LYS A 111 -5.52 -14.03 12.39
CA LYS A 111 -6.12 -13.65 11.11
C LYS A 111 -6.57 -12.19 11.14
N PRO A 112 -6.80 -11.55 9.98
CA PRO A 112 -7.30 -10.18 9.92
C PRO A 112 -8.79 -10.16 10.34
N TYR A 113 -9.06 -9.77 11.58
CA TYR A 113 -10.43 -9.66 12.10
C TYR A 113 -11.07 -8.32 11.76
N TRP A 114 -10.41 -7.21 12.15
CA TRP A 114 -10.90 -5.87 11.90
C TRP A 114 -10.77 -5.48 10.44
N ALA A 115 -9.59 -5.68 9.85
CA ALA A 115 -9.33 -5.34 8.47
C ALA A 115 -10.22 -6.10 7.46
N ALA A 116 -10.79 -7.25 7.86
CA ALA A 116 -11.74 -8.02 7.05
C ALA A 116 -13.21 -7.61 7.24
N THR A 117 -13.55 -6.72 8.19
CA THR A 117 -14.95 -6.35 8.48
C THR A 117 -15.50 -5.28 7.56
N SER A 118 -14.65 -4.43 7.01
CA SER A 118 -15.06 -3.34 6.13
C SER A 118 -15.01 -3.77 4.66
N SER A 119 -15.95 -3.23 3.87
CA SER A 119 -15.82 -3.26 2.43
C SER A 119 -14.69 -2.30 2.05
N ASN A 120 -13.49 -2.83 1.84
CA ASN A 120 -12.33 -2.05 1.39
C ASN A 120 -12.44 -1.59 -0.08
N ALA A 121 -13.66 -1.69 -0.66
CA ALA A 121 -13.91 -1.41 -2.08
C ALA A 121 -13.56 0.04 -2.46
N LEU A 122 -13.85 1.01 -1.58
CA LEU A 122 -13.51 2.41 -1.82
C LEU A 122 -11.99 2.60 -1.85
N ILE A 123 -11.28 2.14 -0.83
CA ILE A 123 -9.82 2.26 -0.73
C ILE A 123 -9.16 1.49 -1.87
N SER A 124 -9.64 0.28 -2.16
CA SER A 124 -9.18 -0.53 -3.29
C SER A 124 -9.29 0.23 -4.60
N LYS A 125 -10.46 0.84 -4.88
CA LYS A 125 -10.68 1.63 -6.09
C LYS A 125 -9.77 2.86 -6.13
N LEU A 126 -9.66 3.62 -5.04
CA LEU A 126 -8.83 4.82 -4.96
C LEU A 126 -7.35 4.50 -5.23
N ILE A 127 -6.78 3.49 -4.58
CA ILE A 127 -5.39 3.10 -4.82
C ILE A 127 -5.20 2.51 -6.24
N GLN A 128 -6.17 1.74 -6.75
CA GLN A 128 -6.11 1.18 -8.10
C GLN A 128 -6.05 2.26 -9.18
N THR A 129 -6.81 3.35 -8.99
CA THR A 129 -6.88 4.49 -9.93
C THR A 129 -5.86 5.59 -9.64
N ALA A 130 -5.12 5.52 -8.55
CA ALA A 130 -4.12 6.49 -8.15
C ALA A 130 -2.90 6.49 -9.09
N SER A 131 -2.08 7.55 -8.99
CA SER A 131 -0.87 7.73 -9.79
C SER A 131 0.16 6.61 -9.55
N ALA A 132 1.11 6.50 -10.46
CA ALA A 132 2.25 5.60 -10.32
C ALA A 132 3.10 5.94 -9.08
N ASP A 133 3.19 7.21 -8.70
CA ASP A 133 3.96 7.63 -7.53
C ASP A 133 3.31 7.14 -6.23
N MET A 134 2.00 7.29 -6.11
CA MET A 134 1.26 6.74 -4.96
C MET A 134 1.38 5.22 -4.86
N LYS A 135 1.26 4.50 -5.99
CA LYS A 135 1.43 3.03 -6.03
C LYS A 135 2.83 2.62 -5.58
N LYS A 136 3.87 3.36 -5.98
CA LYS A 136 5.25 3.15 -5.54
C LYS A 136 5.43 3.42 -4.03
N GLN A 137 4.79 4.45 -3.50
CA GLN A 137 4.82 4.71 -2.06
C GLN A 137 4.11 3.60 -1.27
N MET A 138 2.97 3.10 -1.76
CA MET A 138 2.28 1.94 -1.17
C MET A 138 3.16 0.67 -1.19
N GLU A 139 3.92 0.47 -2.26
CA GLU A 139 4.88 -0.63 -2.34
C GLU A 139 5.99 -0.49 -1.30
N ARG A 140 6.57 0.70 -1.15
CA ARG A 140 7.59 0.97 -0.12
C ARG A 140 7.06 0.64 1.27
N LEU A 141 5.84 1.06 1.59
CA LEU A 141 5.16 0.72 2.84
C LEU A 141 5.03 -0.80 3.03
N LEU A 142 4.62 -1.54 2.00
CA LEU A 142 4.52 -3.00 2.05
C LEU A 142 5.88 -3.70 2.21
N ASN A 143 6.96 -3.05 1.79
CA ASN A 143 8.33 -3.50 2.02
C ASN A 143 8.87 -3.14 3.41
N GLY A 144 8.05 -2.47 4.25
CA GLY A 144 8.45 -2.03 5.59
C GLY A 144 9.32 -0.77 5.58
N GLU A 145 9.24 0.04 4.52
CA GLU A 145 9.90 1.33 4.44
C GLU A 145 8.94 2.44 4.87
N LEU A 146 9.43 3.41 5.64
CA LEU A 146 8.68 4.62 5.92
C LEU A 146 8.55 5.48 4.67
N ILE A 147 7.39 6.10 4.50
CA ILE A 147 7.18 7.15 3.50
C ILE A 147 6.97 8.50 4.16
N THR A 148 7.27 9.57 3.45
CA THR A 148 7.06 10.95 3.93
C THR A 148 6.14 11.65 2.97
N VAL A 149 4.98 12.07 3.45
CA VAL A 149 3.93 12.73 2.65
C VAL A 149 3.34 13.92 3.41
N SER A 150 2.83 14.89 2.68
CA SER A 150 2.01 15.98 3.24
C SER A 150 0.55 15.77 2.87
N PHE A 151 -0.35 15.94 3.82
CA PHE A 151 -1.80 15.89 3.61
C PHE A 151 -2.53 16.74 4.66
N ASP A 152 -3.78 17.11 4.36
CA ASP A 152 -4.66 17.75 5.33
C ASP A 152 -5.39 16.68 6.14
N GLU A 153 -5.14 16.59 7.46
CA GLU A 153 -5.85 15.67 8.37
C GLU A 153 -7.37 15.91 8.41
N GLN A 154 -7.78 17.11 8.04
CA GLN A 154 -9.18 17.49 7.95
C GLN A 154 -9.73 17.41 6.52
N GLY A 155 -9.02 16.74 5.63
CA GLY A 155 -9.34 16.59 4.22
C GLY A 155 -10.76 16.07 3.99
N VAL A 156 -11.37 16.51 2.91
CA VAL A 156 -12.80 16.33 2.61
C VAL A 156 -12.99 15.11 1.73
N PHE A 157 -14.01 14.32 2.01
CA PHE A 157 -14.38 13.14 1.22
C PHE A 157 -14.60 13.45 -0.27
N SER A 158 -15.04 14.67 -0.62
CA SER A 158 -15.22 15.12 -2.00
C SER A 158 -13.90 15.38 -2.75
N GLN A 159 -12.77 15.47 -2.05
CA GLN A 159 -11.44 15.68 -2.65
C GLN A 159 -10.75 14.36 -3.01
N LEU A 160 -11.26 13.22 -2.56
CA LEU A 160 -10.63 11.91 -2.79
C LEU A 160 -10.44 11.55 -4.28
N GLU A 161 -11.27 12.09 -5.17
CA GLU A 161 -11.15 11.87 -6.62
C GLU A 161 -10.29 12.92 -7.32
N GLN A 162 -9.94 14.03 -6.62
CA GLN A 162 -9.23 15.17 -7.21
C GLN A 162 -7.83 15.37 -6.64
N ASP A 163 -7.59 14.89 -5.41
CA ASP A 163 -6.33 15.08 -4.70
C ASP A 163 -5.90 13.77 -4.02
N GLU A 164 -4.78 13.22 -4.49
CA GLU A 164 -4.21 11.99 -3.92
C GLU A 164 -3.77 12.15 -2.46
N SER A 165 -3.45 13.37 -2.02
CA SER A 165 -3.12 13.64 -0.61
C SER A 165 -4.28 13.27 0.32
N ALA A 166 -5.52 13.42 -0.15
CA ALA A 166 -6.72 13.03 0.60
C ALA A 166 -6.82 11.50 0.81
N ILE A 167 -6.19 10.69 -0.06
CA ILE A 167 -6.14 9.22 0.12
C ILE A 167 -5.26 8.88 1.33
N TRP A 168 -4.11 9.56 1.51
CA TRP A 168 -3.26 9.38 2.69
C TRP A 168 -4.01 9.76 3.97
N SER A 169 -4.71 10.90 3.97
CA SER A 169 -5.57 11.33 5.07
C SER A 169 -6.61 10.26 5.43
N LEU A 170 -7.28 9.68 4.42
CA LEU A 170 -8.26 8.61 4.63
C LEU A 170 -7.62 7.34 5.21
N LEU A 171 -6.46 6.93 4.72
CA LEU A 171 -5.77 5.73 5.19
C LEU A 171 -5.31 5.88 6.65
N VAL A 172 -4.84 7.07 7.04
CA VAL A 172 -4.47 7.39 8.44
C VAL A 172 -5.72 7.46 9.32
N ALA A 173 -6.75 8.21 8.91
CA ALA A 173 -7.99 8.35 9.68
C ALA A 173 -8.72 7.01 9.88
N SER A 174 -8.61 6.09 8.91
CA SER A 174 -9.18 4.74 9.00
C SER A 174 -8.29 3.75 9.76
N GLY A 175 -7.10 4.15 10.22
CA GLY A 175 -6.19 3.31 10.98
C GLY A 175 -5.43 2.26 10.16
N TYR A 176 -5.43 2.35 8.83
CA TYR A 176 -4.61 1.48 7.98
C TYR A 176 -3.14 1.86 7.96
N LEU A 177 -2.87 3.17 8.10
CA LEU A 177 -1.54 3.71 8.30
C LEU A 177 -1.46 4.41 9.65
N LYS A 178 -0.28 4.37 10.25
CA LYS A 178 0.06 5.10 11.47
C LYS A 178 1.02 6.24 11.13
N VAL A 179 0.96 7.30 11.92
CA VAL A 179 1.92 8.40 11.88
C VAL A 179 3.02 8.10 12.90
N GLU A 180 4.22 7.84 12.41
CA GLU A 180 5.39 7.59 13.26
C GLU A 180 5.99 8.89 13.82
N ASP A 181 5.99 9.94 13.00
CA ASP A 181 6.49 11.25 13.34
C ASP A 181 5.95 12.34 12.40
N VAL A 182 6.01 13.60 12.82
CA VAL A 182 5.58 14.77 12.03
C VAL A 182 6.73 15.78 11.96
N GLU A 183 7.15 16.09 10.74
CA GLU A 183 8.15 17.12 10.45
C GLU A 183 7.45 18.38 9.91
N TYR A 184 7.80 19.55 10.44
CA TYR A 184 7.27 20.83 9.94
C TYR A 184 8.26 21.50 9.02
N ARG A 185 7.84 21.80 7.78
CA ARG A 185 8.71 22.36 6.74
C ARG A 185 8.29 23.78 6.33
N GLY A 186 9.29 24.55 5.91
CA GLY A 186 9.10 25.91 5.40
C GLY A 186 8.68 26.93 6.45
N MET A 187 8.49 28.17 5.99
CA MET A 187 8.08 29.30 6.86
C MET A 187 6.62 29.18 7.32
N THR A 188 5.81 28.45 6.60
CA THR A 188 4.38 28.19 6.88
C THR A 188 4.18 27.01 7.82
N LEU A 189 5.26 26.33 8.25
CA LEU A 189 5.21 25.14 9.11
C LEU A 189 4.28 24.08 8.53
N GLU A 190 4.42 23.78 7.23
CA GLU A 190 3.64 22.74 6.57
C GLU A 190 3.97 21.37 7.19
N PRO A 191 2.97 20.60 7.66
CA PRO A 191 3.21 19.29 8.26
C PRO A 191 3.52 18.25 7.19
N TRP A 192 4.59 17.48 7.42
CA TRP A 192 4.98 16.31 6.65
C TRP A 192 4.99 15.09 7.56
N TYR A 193 4.23 14.09 7.21
CA TYR A 193 3.98 12.92 8.03
C TYR A 193 4.85 11.75 7.59
N HIS A 194 5.55 11.14 8.55
CA HIS A 194 6.23 9.87 8.34
C HIS A 194 5.25 8.73 8.62
N LEU A 195 4.85 8.03 7.56
CA LEU A 195 3.83 7.00 7.62
C LEU A 195 4.42 5.61 7.53
N ASP A 196 3.81 4.67 8.26
CA ASP A 196 4.04 3.23 8.17
C ASP A 196 2.70 2.48 8.17
N ILE A 197 2.70 1.22 7.74
CA ILE A 197 1.54 0.34 7.88
C ILE A 197 1.34 0.01 9.36
N THR A 198 0.10 0.09 9.82
CA THR A 198 -0.20 -0.02 11.25
C THR A 198 0.31 -1.33 11.85
N ASN A 199 0.02 -2.50 11.21
CA ASN A 199 0.42 -3.81 11.73
C ASN A 199 0.29 -4.91 10.66
N LEU A 200 0.62 -6.17 11.03
CA LEU A 200 0.53 -7.31 10.11
C LEU A 200 -0.90 -7.64 9.65
N GLU A 201 -1.91 -7.32 10.46
CA GLU A 201 -3.31 -7.45 10.07
C GLU A 201 -3.61 -6.57 8.84
N THR A 202 -3.14 -5.33 8.87
CA THR A 202 -3.30 -4.37 7.77
C THR A 202 -2.43 -4.73 6.55
N VAL A 203 -1.21 -5.21 6.76
CA VAL A 203 -0.37 -5.77 5.66
C VAL A 203 -1.11 -6.88 4.95
N SER A 204 -1.72 -7.82 5.71
CA SER A 204 -2.51 -8.91 5.14
C SER A 204 -3.71 -8.42 4.34
N MET A 205 -4.39 -7.38 4.82
CA MET A 205 -5.51 -6.75 4.13
C MET A 205 -5.07 -6.14 2.80
N PHE A 206 -4.02 -5.31 2.78
CA PHE A 206 -3.51 -4.72 1.53
C PHE A 206 -3.04 -5.79 0.56
N SER A 207 -2.33 -6.82 1.03
CA SER A 207 -1.90 -7.94 0.19
C SER A 207 -3.09 -8.65 -0.47
N ASN A 208 -4.15 -8.92 0.28
CA ASN A 208 -5.37 -9.53 -0.25
C ASN A 208 -6.13 -8.60 -1.21
N MET A 209 -6.14 -7.30 -0.95
CA MET A 209 -6.74 -6.30 -1.82
C MET A 209 -6.05 -6.26 -3.18
N PHE A 210 -4.71 -6.24 -3.21
CA PHE A 210 -3.95 -6.26 -4.46
C PHE A 210 -4.14 -7.59 -5.22
N LYS A 211 -4.18 -8.73 -4.53
CA LYS A 211 -4.55 -10.01 -5.13
C LYS A 211 -5.95 -9.95 -5.77
N GLY A 212 -6.90 -9.31 -5.10
CA GLY A 212 -8.27 -9.13 -5.58
C GLY A 212 -8.37 -8.34 -6.90
N TRP A 213 -7.43 -7.43 -7.18
CA TRP A 213 -7.41 -6.69 -8.46
C TRP A 213 -7.18 -7.60 -9.66
N PHE A 214 -6.47 -8.70 -9.44
CA PHE A 214 -6.16 -9.72 -10.46
C PHE A 214 -7.14 -10.90 -10.45
N ALA A 215 -8.13 -10.90 -9.56
CA ALA A 215 -9.08 -12.00 -9.42
C ALA A 215 -9.82 -12.38 -10.71
N PRO A 216 -10.20 -11.44 -11.61
CA PRO A 216 -10.85 -11.79 -12.90
C PRO A 216 -9.96 -12.64 -13.81
N VAL A 217 -8.64 -12.60 -13.62
CA VAL A 217 -7.63 -13.33 -14.37
C VAL A 217 -6.76 -14.22 -13.49
N ALA A 218 -7.30 -14.63 -12.33
CA ALA A 218 -6.54 -15.35 -11.29
C ALA A 218 -5.89 -16.65 -11.81
N SER A 219 -6.53 -17.36 -12.73
CA SER A 219 -5.93 -18.54 -13.38
C SER A 219 -4.69 -18.16 -14.19
N ASN A 220 -4.77 -17.12 -14.99
CA ASN A 220 -3.67 -16.65 -15.83
C ASN A 220 -2.54 -16.04 -14.98
N TYR A 221 -2.89 -15.39 -13.88
CA TYR A 221 -1.93 -14.87 -12.92
C TYR A 221 -1.08 -15.98 -12.28
N ASN A 222 -1.70 -17.03 -11.75
CA ASN A 222 -0.99 -18.18 -11.17
C ASN A 222 -0.13 -18.90 -12.22
N GLU A 223 -0.62 -19.02 -13.45
CA GLU A 223 0.13 -19.57 -14.58
C GLU A 223 1.31 -18.68 -14.98
N PHE A 224 1.15 -17.34 -14.93
CA PHE A 224 2.26 -16.42 -15.15
C PHE A 224 3.37 -16.62 -14.12
N ILE A 225 3.03 -16.66 -12.83
CA ILE A 225 4.03 -16.88 -11.76
C ILE A 225 4.73 -18.23 -11.94
N ARG A 226 3.98 -19.29 -12.27
CA ARG A 226 4.57 -20.59 -12.56
C ARG A 226 5.54 -20.52 -13.75
N ALA A 227 5.11 -19.90 -14.83
CA ALA A 227 5.92 -19.73 -16.05
C ALA A 227 7.21 -18.93 -15.77
N LEU A 228 7.14 -17.87 -14.96
CA LEU A 228 8.30 -17.08 -14.51
C LEU A 228 9.32 -17.95 -13.76
N LEU A 229 8.85 -18.73 -12.80
CA LEU A 229 9.71 -19.59 -11.99
C LEU A 229 10.29 -20.76 -12.78
N GLU A 230 9.59 -21.27 -13.77
CA GLU A 230 10.04 -22.32 -14.70
C GLU A 230 10.96 -21.78 -15.80
N GLY A 231 10.90 -20.48 -16.11
CA GLY A 231 11.62 -19.85 -17.21
C GLY A 231 10.95 -20.04 -18.58
N ASN A 232 9.64 -20.23 -18.58
CA ASN A 232 8.86 -20.39 -19.80
C ASN A 232 8.39 -19.04 -20.36
N VAL A 233 9.28 -18.35 -21.08
CA VAL A 233 9.06 -17.02 -21.66
C VAL A 233 7.80 -16.96 -22.54
N LYS A 234 7.53 -18.02 -23.33
CA LYS A 234 6.35 -18.07 -24.17
C LYS A 234 5.05 -18.05 -23.36
N ALA A 235 4.99 -18.83 -22.28
CA ALA A 235 3.84 -18.84 -21.38
C ALA A 235 3.74 -17.51 -20.59
N MET A 236 4.86 -16.93 -20.15
CA MET A 236 4.87 -15.62 -19.51
C MET A 236 4.23 -14.55 -20.40
N ASN A 237 4.61 -14.49 -21.68
CA ASN A 237 4.04 -13.55 -22.64
C ASN A 237 2.52 -13.75 -22.84
N LEU A 238 2.07 -15.00 -22.96
CA LEU A 238 0.64 -15.31 -23.11
C LEU A 238 -0.15 -14.79 -21.92
N TYR A 239 0.22 -15.21 -20.71
CA TYR A 239 -0.54 -14.89 -19.50
C TYR A 239 -0.42 -13.41 -19.12
N MET A 240 0.76 -12.77 -19.34
CA MET A 240 0.94 -11.37 -19.03
C MET A 240 0.10 -10.46 -19.94
N ASN A 241 -0.02 -10.77 -21.23
CA ASN A 241 -0.87 -9.99 -22.12
C ASN A 241 -2.35 -10.11 -21.76
N ASP A 242 -2.81 -11.30 -21.35
CA ASP A 242 -4.19 -11.48 -20.87
C ASP A 242 -4.45 -10.65 -19.60
N VAL A 243 -3.50 -10.65 -18.66
CA VAL A 243 -3.56 -9.84 -17.44
C VAL A 243 -3.54 -8.35 -17.78
N ALA A 244 -2.66 -7.91 -18.66
CA ALA A 244 -2.54 -6.51 -19.08
C ALA A 244 -3.81 -6.00 -19.76
N LEU A 245 -4.40 -6.80 -20.65
CA LEU A 245 -5.66 -6.47 -21.35
C LEU A 245 -6.83 -6.29 -20.37
N ALA A 246 -6.89 -7.12 -19.34
CA ALA A 246 -7.95 -7.07 -18.33
C ALA A 246 -7.77 -5.97 -17.30
N THR A 247 -6.52 -5.57 -17.02
CA THR A 247 -6.17 -4.73 -15.87
C THR A 247 -5.86 -3.29 -16.28
N PHE A 248 -5.21 -3.07 -17.43
CA PHE A 248 -4.80 -1.72 -17.82
C PHE A 248 -5.96 -0.91 -18.38
N SER A 249 -6.20 0.25 -17.78
CA SER A 249 -7.09 1.27 -18.32
C SER A 249 -6.39 2.01 -19.47
N SER A 250 -7.16 2.50 -20.43
CA SER A 250 -6.64 3.34 -21.53
C SER A 250 -6.09 4.68 -21.03
N PHE A 251 -6.44 5.09 -19.79
CA PHE A 251 -5.96 6.31 -19.13
C PHE A 251 -4.66 6.08 -18.35
N ASP A 252 -4.41 4.88 -17.86
CA ASP A 252 -3.20 4.54 -17.09
C ASP A 252 -1.95 4.53 -17.97
N VAL A 253 -2.12 4.49 -19.27
CA VAL A 253 -1.06 4.28 -20.25
C VAL A 253 -0.57 5.59 -20.91
N GLY A 254 -1.04 6.74 -20.43
CA GLY A 254 -0.55 8.08 -20.75
C GLY A 254 -0.49 8.44 -22.26
N LYS A 255 -1.43 9.29 -22.72
CA LYS A 255 -1.42 9.85 -24.09
C LYS A 255 -0.60 11.15 -24.23
N TYR A 256 0.06 11.65 -23.18
CA TYR A 256 0.77 12.93 -23.20
C TYR A 256 2.28 12.76 -23.05
N VAL A 257 2.99 13.19 -24.04
CA VAL A 257 4.44 13.06 -24.31
C VAL A 257 5.35 13.85 -23.34
N SER A 258 4.82 14.59 -22.37
CA SER A 258 5.61 15.50 -21.53
C SER A 258 6.19 14.88 -20.24
N GLU A 259 5.83 13.64 -19.89
CA GLU A 259 6.36 12.99 -18.69
C GLU A 259 6.79 11.53 -18.99
N ARG A 260 7.94 11.37 -19.65
CA ARG A 260 8.50 10.09 -20.12
C ARG A 260 8.75 9.05 -19.03
N THR A 261 8.85 9.45 -17.78
CA THR A 261 9.15 8.56 -16.64
C THR A 261 7.92 7.99 -15.92
N GLN A 262 6.73 8.51 -16.15
CA GLN A 262 5.51 8.06 -15.45
C GLN A 262 4.98 6.69 -15.93
N PRO A 263 4.94 6.37 -17.23
CA PRO A 263 4.48 5.07 -17.69
C PRO A 263 5.35 3.91 -17.19
N GLU A 264 6.67 4.07 -17.17
CA GLU A 264 7.62 3.05 -16.72
C GLU A 264 7.40 2.72 -15.23
N ARG A 265 7.21 3.72 -14.39
CA ARG A 265 6.91 3.54 -12.96
C ARG A 265 5.59 2.81 -12.72
N PHE A 266 4.58 3.05 -13.55
CA PHE A 266 3.31 2.34 -13.49
C PHE A 266 3.51 0.84 -13.76
N TYR A 267 4.22 0.48 -14.82
CA TYR A 267 4.46 -0.91 -15.19
C TYR A 267 5.36 -1.63 -14.19
N HIS A 268 6.36 -0.92 -13.65
CA HIS A 268 7.19 -1.42 -12.56
C HIS A 268 6.35 -1.76 -11.32
N GLY A 269 5.50 -0.84 -10.85
CA GLY A 269 4.59 -1.09 -9.73
C GLY A 269 3.60 -2.24 -10.00
N PHE A 270 3.15 -2.38 -11.26
CA PHE A 270 2.31 -3.49 -11.68
C PHE A 270 3.03 -4.84 -11.59
N VAL A 271 4.24 -4.94 -12.14
CA VAL A 271 5.07 -6.16 -12.06
C VAL A 271 5.33 -6.54 -10.61
N LEU A 272 5.67 -5.58 -9.76
CA LEU A 272 5.88 -5.82 -8.33
C LEU A 272 4.62 -6.32 -7.63
N GLY A 273 3.45 -5.77 -7.96
CA GLY A 273 2.16 -6.25 -7.46
C GLY A 273 1.93 -7.73 -7.77
N LEU A 274 2.31 -8.17 -8.97
CA LEU A 274 2.24 -9.59 -9.36
C LEU A 274 3.18 -10.47 -8.51
N LEU A 275 4.31 -9.96 -8.06
CA LEU A 275 5.32 -10.73 -7.34
C LEU A 275 5.07 -10.85 -5.82
N ILE A 276 4.01 -10.26 -5.29
CA ILE A 276 3.68 -10.33 -3.85
C ILE A 276 3.49 -11.78 -3.37
N GLU A 277 2.89 -12.66 -4.19
CA GLU A 277 2.60 -14.04 -3.79
C GLU A 277 3.83 -14.92 -3.61
N ILE A 278 4.93 -14.58 -4.28
CA ILE A 278 6.15 -15.41 -4.17
C ILE A 278 7.04 -15.03 -2.99
N ARG A 279 6.63 -14.07 -2.14
CA ARG A 279 7.41 -13.63 -0.96
C ARG A 279 7.69 -14.73 0.05
N ASP A 280 6.85 -15.75 0.13
CA ASP A 280 7.13 -16.92 0.98
C ASP A 280 8.36 -17.71 0.48
N ARG A 281 8.62 -17.67 -0.82
CA ARG A 281 9.70 -18.39 -1.52
C ARG A 281 10.90 -17.51 -1.87
N TYR A 282 10.66 -16.21 -2.10
CA TYR A 282 11.66 -15.22 -2.51
C TYR A 282 11.66 -13.98 -1.61
N ASP A 283 12.84 -13.39 -1.42
CA ASP A 283 12.98 -12.01 -0.94
C ASP A 283 12.91 -11.11 -2.18
N VAL A 284 11.82 -10.36 -2.30
CA VAL A 284 11.56 -9.46 -3.44
C VAL A 284 12.16 -8.10 -3.13
N ARG A 285 13.15 -7.69 -3.91
CA ARG A 285 13.85 -6.42 -3.79
C ARG A 285 13.59 -5.56 -5.02
N SER A 286 13.39 -4.28 -4.82
CA SER A 286 13.20 -3.35 -5.93
C SER A 286 13.97 -2.05 -5.74
N ASN A 287 14.33 -1.40 -6.87
CA ASN A 287 14.98 -0.09 -6.91
C ASN A 287 16.24 0.03 -6.01
N ARG A 288 17.03 -1.02 -5.86
CA ARG A 288 18.29 -1.02 -5.10
C ARG A 288 19.50 -0.99 -6.04
N GLU A 289 20.60 -0.49 -5.50
CA GLU A 289 21.88 -0.45 -6.24
C GLU A 289 22.53 -1.83 -6.27
N SER A 290 22.95 -2.27 -7.46
CA SER A 290 23.79 -3.43 -7.67
C SER A 290 24.71 -3.18 -8.87
N GLY A 291 25.97 -3.56 -8.77
CA GLY A 291 26.95 -3.28 -9.82
C GLY A 291 27.14 -1.78 -10.06
N PHE A 292 26.94 -1.33 -11.28
CA PHE A 292 27.10 0.07 -11.71
C PHE A 292 25.78 0.81 -11.92
N GLY A 293 24.68 0.32 -11.35
CA GLY A 293 23.38 0.94 -11.51
C GLY A 293 22.35 0.47 -10.50
N ARG A 294 21.11 0.79 -10.79
CA ARG A 294 19.96 0.42 -9.96
C ARG A 294 19.05 -0.49 -10.80
N TYR A 295 18.81 -1.71 -10.30
CA TYR A 295 17.89 -2.65 -10.93
C TYR A 295 16.45 -2.35 -10.54
N ASP A 296 15.49 -2.74 -11.39
CA ASP A 296 14.07 -2.56 -11.10
C ASP A 296 13.59 -3.59 -10.08
N VAL A 297 13.72 -4.89 -10.38
CA VAL A 297 13.28 -5.96 -9.47
C VAL A 297 14.30 -7.08 -9.43
N MET A 298 14.61 -7.54 -8.22
CA MET A 298 15.42 -8.72 -7.97
C MET A 298 14.69 -9.68 -7.04
N LEU A 299 14.63 -10.95 -7.46
CA LEU A 299 14.07 -12.05 -6.68
C LEU A 299 15.21 -12.89 -6.13
N LEU A 300 15.50 -12.74 -4.84
CA LEU A 300 16.49 -13.52 -4.13
C LEU A 300 15.84 -14.77 -3.53
N PRO A 301 16.23 -15.99 -3.97
CA PRO A 301 15.59 -17.21 -3.50
C PRO A 301 15.93 -17.50 -2.04
N LYS A 302 14.94 -17.87 -1.24
CA LYS A 302 15.14 -18.35 0.14
C LYS A 302 15.64 -19.80 0.17
N SER A 303 15.45 -20.54 -0.90
CA SER A 303 15.91 -21.93 -1.07
C SER A 303 17.07 -22.03 -2.04
N LYS A 304 18.10 -22.81 -1.69
CA LYS A 304 19.23 -23.10 -2.58
C LYS A 304 18.85 -23.89 -3.86
N ARG A 305 17.61 -24.36 -3.97
CA ARG A 305 17.11 -25.09 -5.15
C ARG A 305 16.53 -24.17 -6.21
N ASP A 306 16.16 -22.96 -5.84
CA ASP A 306 15.50 -22.00 -6.72
C ASP A 306 16.54 -21.08 -7.40
N ASN A 307 16.22 -20.61 -8.59
CA ASN A 307 17.03 -19.64 -9.32
C ASN A 307 16.74 -18.22 -8.81
N ALA A 308 17.77 -17.37 -8.76
CA ALA A 308 17.57 -15.94 -8.63
C ALA A 308 17.09 -15.36 -9.95
N ILE A 309 16.33 -14.27 -9.89
CA ILE A 309 15.75 -13.63 -11.08
C ILE A 309 15.96 -12.13 -10.97
N ILE A 310 16.39 -11.51 -12.07
CA ILE A 310 16.46 -10.06 -12.25
C ILE A 310 15.48 -9.67 -13.35
N LEU A 311 14.65 -8.68 -13.07
CA LEU A 311 13.67 -8.14 -14.01
C LEU A 311 14.00 -6.67 -14.25
N GLU A 312 14.03 -6.26 -15.52
CA GLU A 312 14.15 -4.87 -15.93
C GLU A 312 12.91 -4.49 -16.73
N VAL A 313 12.30 -3.37 -16.39
CA VAL A 313 11.01 -2.92 -16.95
C VAL A 313 11.25 -1.68 -17.81
N LYS A 314 10.86 -1.72 -19.06
CA LYS A 314 10.98 -0.57 -19.97
C LYS A 314 9.67 -0.31 -20.72
N VAL A 315 9.47 0.96 -21.05
CA VAL A 315 8.43 1.39 -21.97
C VAL A 315 9.08 1.72 -23.30
N ARG A 316 8.49 1.22 -24.39
CA ARG A 316 9.01 1.46 -25.73
C ARG A 316 9.13 2.97 -26.02
N GLU A 317 10.31 3.38 -26.44
CA GLU A 317 10.57 4.75 -26.92
C GLU A 317 10.42 4.82 -28.45
N PRO A 318 9.30 5.35 -28.99
CA PRO A 318 9.04 5.34 -30.43
C PRO A 318 10.10 6.04 -31.28
N ASP A 319 10.85 6.97 -30.70
CA ASP A 319 11.88 7.75 -31.40
C ASP A 319 13.18 6.97 -31.62
N SER A 320 13.48 6.00 -30.75
CA SER A 320 14.72 5.20 -30.77
C SER A 320 14.50 3.71 -31.03
N GLU A 321 13.31 3.18 -30.69
CA GLU A 321 12.96 1.77 -30.74
C GLU A 321 11.80 1.54 -31.73
N LYS A 322 11.98 0.63 -32.67
CA LYS A 322 10.98 0.33 -33.71
C LYS A 322 9.94 -0.68 -33.21
N THR A 323 10.38 -1.63 -32.41
CA THR A 323 9.56 -2.76 -31.95
C THR A 323 9.71 -2.98 -30.44
N LEU A 324 8.82 -3.78 -29.85
CA LEU A 324 8.95 -4.19 -28.45
C LEU A 324 10.17 -5.11 -28.22
N GLU A 325 10.60 -5.82 -29.26
CA GLU A 325 11.82 -6.64 -29.23
C GLU A 325 13.05 -5.78 -29.00
N ASP A 326 13.15 -4.60 -29.65
CA ASP A 326 14.25 -3.64 -29.42
C ASP A 326 14.26 -3.16 -27.96
N THR A 327 13.08 -2.94 -27.36
CA THR A 327 12.92 -2.54 -25.96
C THR A 327 13.34 -3.67 -25.00
N VAL A 328 12.99 -4.92 -25.30
CA VAL A 328 13.42 -6.09 -24.52
C VAL A 328 14.95 -6.22 -24.56
N GLU A 329 15.56 -6.11 -25.74
CA GLU A 329 17.02 -6.17 -25.90
C GLU A 329 17.69 -5.06 -25.09
N SER A 330 17.18 -3.84 -25.18
CA SER A 330 17.66 -2.70 -24.37
C SER A 330 17.56 -2.95 -22.85
N ALA A 331 16.51 -3.63 -22.38
CA ALA A 331 16.37 -3.98 -20.98
C ALA A 331 17.41 -5.04 -20.54
N LEU A 332 17.59 -6.08 -21.33
CA LEU A 332 18.57 -7.15 -21.06
C LEU A 332 20.00 -6.63 -21.12
N ASP A 333 20.32 -5.77 -22.09
CA ASP A 333 21.63 -5.12 -22.20
C ASP A 333 21.95 -4.28 -20.97
N GLN A 334 20.96 -3.56 -20.44
CA GLN A 334 21.13 -2.76 -19.22
C GLN A 334 21.49 -3.65 -18.02
N ILE A 335 20.85 -4.81 -17.84
CA ILE A 335 21.18 -5.76 -16.76
C ILE A 335 22.66 -6.16 -16.85
N ILE A 336 23.14 -6.47 -18.07
CA ILE A 336 24.51 -6.94 -18.33
C ILE A 336 25.52 -5.81 -18.14
N GLU A 337 25.30 -4.66 -18.80
CA GLU A 337 26.20 -3.51 -18.75
C GLU A 337 26.38 -2.95 -17.33
N LYS A 338 25.27 -2.88 -16.57
CA LYS A 338 25.28 -2.40 -15.19
C LYS A 338 25.69 -3.44 -14.18
N LYS A 339 25.91 -4.71 -14.61
CA LYS A 339 26.35 -5.83 -13.76
C LYS A 339 25.44 -6.03 -12.54
N TYR A 340 24.15 -6.08 -12.76
CA TYR A 340 23.18 -6.27 -11.67
C TYR A 340 23.34 -7.60 -10.94
N ASP A 341 23.98 -8.59 -11.56
CA ASP A 341 24.34 -9.87 -10.94
C ASP A 341 25.31 -9.76 -9.76
N ALA A 342 26.02 -8.64 -9.64
CA ALA A 342 27.12 -8.49 -8.67
C ALA A 342 26.67 -8.78 -7.22
N GLU A 343 25.47 -8.35 -6.84
CA GLU A 343 24.89 -8.61 -5.50
C GLU A 343 24.63 -10.11 -5.31
N LEU A 344 24.04 -10.78 -6.30
CA LEU A 344 23.71 -12.20 -6.25
C LEU A 344 24.96 -13.09 -6.21
N LEU A 345 25.97 -12.73 -7.01
CA LEU A 345 27.26 -13.42 -7.02
C LEU A 345 27.98 -13.27 -5.68
N ALA A 346 27.93 -12.08 -5.06
CA ALA A 346 28.50 -11.84 -3.73
C ALA A 346 27.82 -12.67 -2.63
N LEU A 347 26.52 -13.00 -2.81
CA LEU A 347 25.77 -13.90 -1.93
C LEU A 347 26.00 -15.39 -2.22
N GLY A 348 26.90 -15.72 -3.17
CA GLY A 348 27.28 -17.10 -3.51
C GLY A 348 26.32 -17.81 -4.47
N ILE A 349 25.47 -17.08 -5.18
CA ILE A 349 24.63 -17.64 -6.24
C ILE A 349 25.48 -17.70 -7.52
N THR A 350 25.56 -18.85 -8.17
CA THR A 350 26.35 -19.01 -9.40
C THR A 350 25.61 -18.42 -10.61
N GLN A 351 26.36 -18.02 -11.65
CA GLN A 351 25.82 -17.37 -12.85
C GLN A 351 24.72 -18.20 -13.52
N GLU A 352 24.89 -19.53 -13.58
CA GLU A 352 23.92 -20.44 -14.22
C GLU A 352 22.56 -20.49 -13.45
N ARG A 353 22.53 -19.95 -12.24
CA ARG A 353 21.35 -19.88 -11.40
C ARG A 353 20.73 -18.48 -11.34
N ILE A 354 21.22 -17.56 -12.16
CA ILE A 354 20.65 -16.21 -12.30
C ILE A 354 19.94 -16.16 -13.64
N ARG A 355 18.68 -15.77 -13.63
CA ARG A 355 17.87 -15.53 -14.83
C ARG A 355 17.61 -14.06 -14.99
N HIS A 356 17.68 -13.58 -16.23
CA HIS A 356 17.36 -12.21 -16.59
C HIS A 356 16.10 -12.18 -17.44
N TYR A 357 15.27 -11.19 -17.23
CA TYR A 357 14.09 -10.93 -18.07
C TYR A 357 13.95 -9.43 -18.31
N GLY A 358 13.81 -9.05 -19.59
CA GLY A 358 13.39 -7.73 -20.02
C GLY A 358 11.87 -7.69 -20.20
N PHE A 359 11.21 -6.74 -19.57
CA PHE A 359 9.77 -6.50 -19.70
C PHE A 359 9.56 -5.22 -20.49
N ALA A 360 9.09 -5.34 -21.72
CA ALA A 360 8.80 -4.23 -22.60
C ALA A 360 7.29 -3.95 -22.66
N PHE A 361 6.91 -2.69 -22.46
CA PHE A 361 5.53 -2.25 -22.47
C PHE A 361 5.26 -1.20 -23.54
N GLU A 362 4.10 -1.34 -24.24
CA GLU A 362 3.54 -0.33 -25.12
C GLU A 362 2.02 -0.31 -24.94
N GLY A 363 1.51 0.60 -24.16
CA GLY A 363 0.09 0.61 -23.86
C GLY A 363 -0.35 -0.66 -23.14
N LYS A 364 -1.29 -1.40 -23.73
CA LYS A 364 -1.76 -2.70 -23.21
C LYS A 364 -0.98 -3.90 -23.73
N LYS A 365 0.05 -3.68 -24.52
CA LYS A 365 0.89 -4.75 -25.06
C LYS A 365 2.11 -4.94 -24.16
N VAL A 366 2.46 -6.18 -23.92
CA VAL A 366 3.63 -6.59 -23.16
C VAL A 366 4.42 -7.61 -23.94
N LEU A 367 5.74 -7.44 -24.00
CA LEU A 367 6.67 -8.43 -24.48
C LEU A 367 7.73 -8.71 -23.41
N ILE A 368 7.99 -9.97 -23.14
CA ILE A 368 8.99 -10.46 -22.19
C ILE A 368 10.00 -11.31 -22.96
N GLY A 369 11.27 -11.08 -22.71
CA GLY A 369 12.35 -11.87 -23.25
C GLY A 369 13.48 -12.09 -22.25
#